data_4e16361bf6e5f34de83f4c4828bb56bc
#
_entry.id   4e16361bf6e5f34de83f4c4828bb56bc
#
_cell.length_a   1.000
_cell.length_b   1.000
_cell.length_c   1.000
_cell.angle_alpha   90.00
_cell.angle_beta   90.00
_cell.angle_gamma   90.00
#
_symmetry.space_group_name_H-M   'P 1'
#
loop_
_entity.id
_entity.type
_entity.pdbx_description
1 polymer ?
#
loop_
_entity_poly.entity_id
_entity_poly.type
_entity_poly.pdbx_seq_one_letter_code
_entity_poly.pdbx_strand_id
1 'polypeptide(L)'
;MKRSIGARTLLYPTPVMVIGTYDEDGRANVMTAAWGGICCSSPPCICVSMRKATYTHGNMMRRREFTVSIPSDRYVAEADYIEVRVRYRTQ
;
A
#
# COMPACT_ATOMS: atom_id res chain seq x y z
N MET A 1 -5.00 -28.73 18.83
CA MET A 1 -4.57 -29.47 17.63
C MET A 1 -4.37 -28.49 16.47
N LYS A 2 -3.24 -28.59 15.80
CA LYS A 2 -2.99 -27.76 14.60
C LYS A 2 -3.61 -28.42 13.37
N ARG A 3 -4.18 -27.60 12.53
CA ARG A 3 -4.82 -28.07 11.29
C ARG A 3 -4.42 -27.15 10.14
N SER A 4 -4.07 -27.73 9.00
CA SER A 4 -3.74 -26.95 7.81
C SER A 4 -5.01 -26.37 7.19
N ILE A 5 -4.99 -25.09 6.83
CA ILE A 5 -6.06 -24.42 6.11
C ILE A 5 -5.64 -24.07 4.67
N GLY A 6 -4.47 -24.55 4.24
CA GLY A 6 -3.94 -24.25 2.92
C GLY A 6 -3.29 -22.85 2.86
N ALA A 7 -2.92 -22.46 1.65
CA ALA A 7 -2.29 -21.15 1.41
C ALA A 7 -3.36 -20.07 1.35
N ARG A 8 -3.41 -19.21 2.35
CA ARG A 8 -4.42 -18.16 2.48
C ARG A 8 -3.79 -16.89 3.04
N THR A 9 -4.45 -15.77 2.78
CA THR A 9 -4.00 -14.45 3.25
C THR A 9 -4.60 -14.13 4.62
N LEU A 10 -4.32 -14.97 5.61
CA LEU A 10 -4.94 -14.89 6.95
C LEU A 10 -3.97 -14.39 8.01
N LEU A 11 -3.22 -13.33 7.71
CA LEU A 11 -2.33 -12.70 8.67
C LEU A 11 -2.91 -11.35 9.08
N TYR A 12 -3.51 -11.31 10.25
CA TYR A 12 -4.18 -10.12 10.79
C TYR A 12 -3.77 -9.87 12.24
N PRO A 13 -3.83 -8.61 12.71
CA PRO A 13 -4.16 -7.41 11.94
C PRO A 13 -2.99 -6.95 11.05
N THR A 14 -3.32 -6.21 9.98
CA THR A 14 -2.34 -5.57 9.12
C THR A 14 -2.40 -4.06 9.29
N PRO A 15 -1.27 -3.34 9.20
CA PRO A 15 -1.32 -1.88 9.23
C PRO A 15 -1.96 -1.35 7.95
N VAL A 16 -2.65 -0.23 8.06
CA VAL A 16 -3.20 0.48 6.90
C VAL A 16 -2.28 1.65 6.61
N MET A 17 -1.78 1.73 5.38
CA MET A 17 -0.86 2.76 4.94
C MET A 17 -1.43 3.48 3.73
N VAL A 18 -1.21 4.79 3.66
CA VAL A 18 -1.51 5.58 2.46
C VAL A 18 -0.17 5.88 1.78
N ILE A 19 0.00 5.35 0.58
CA ILE A 19 1.23 5.49 -0.19
C ILE A 19 1.04 6.64 -1.17
N GLY A 20 1.91 7.66 -1.08
CA GLY A 20 1.87 8.81 -1.98
C GLY A 20 2.98 8.75 -3.01
N THR A 21 2.64 9.01 -4.26
CA THR A 21 3.61 9.06 -5.36
C THR A 21 3.24 10.20 -6.30
N TYR A 22 4.15 10.54 -7.19
CA TYR A 22 3.88 11.45 -8.31
C TYR A 22 3.91 10.65 -9.61
N ASP A 23 2.99 10.97 -10.52
CA ASP A 23 3.00 10.38 -11.85
C ASP A 23 4.02 11.10 -12.76
N GLU A 24 4.10 10.66 -14.02
CA GLU A 24 5.06 11.24 -14.96
C GLU A 24 4.78 12.71 -15.27
N ASP A 25 3.54 13.17 -15.06
CA ASP A 25 3.15 14.57 -15.26
C ASP A 25 3.32 15.41 -13.99
N GLY A 26 3.80 14.81 -12.91
CA GLY A 26 3.99 15.50 -11.64
C GLY A 26 2.72 15.62 -10.80
N ARG A 27 1.66 14.91 -11.14
CA ARG A 27 0.43 14.90 -10.36
C ARG A 27 0.54 13.95 -9.18
N ALA A 28 0.05 14.37 -8.04
CA ALA A 28 0.03 13.54 -6.84
C ALA A 28 -0.96 12.39 -7.02
N ASN A 29 -0.53 11.20 -6.59
CA ASN A 29 -1.34 10.00 -6.60
C ASN A 29 -1.20 9.30 -5.26
N VAL A 30 -2.28 8.74 -4.75
CA VAL A 30 -2.28 8.01 -3.48
C VAL A 30 -2.95 6.65 -3.66
N MET A 31 -2.50 5.68 -2.87
CA MET A 31 -3.18 4.39 -2.76
C MET A 31 -3.16 3.93 -1.31
N THR A 32 -4.14 3.12 -0.95
CA THR A 32 -4.20 2.49 0.36
C THR A 32 -3.59 1.09 0.25
N ALA A 33 -2.67 0.78 1.15
CA ALA A 33 -2.00 -0.52 1.20
C ALA A 33 -2.04 -1.08 2.61
N ALA A 34 -2.28 -2.38 2.71
CA ALA A 34 -2.32 -3.07 4.00
C ALA A 34 -1.26 -4.17 4.11
N TRP A 35 -0.60 -4.52 3.02
CA TRP A 35 0.40 -5.58 3.01
C TRP A 35 1.80 -5.01 2.96
N GLY A 36 2.29 -4.72 4.15
CA GLY A 36 3.62 -4.16 4.33
C GLY A 36 3.95 -3.98 5.79
N GLY A 37 5.13 -3.51 6.07
CA GLY A 37 5.59 -3.29 7.42
C GLY A 37 7.07 -3.06 7.51
N ILE A 38 7.61 -3.13 8.71
CA ILE A 38 9.03 -2.97 8.97
C ILE A 38 9.75 -4.24 8.50
N CYS A 39 10.78 -4.07 7.67
CA CYS A 39 11.55 -5.22 7.17
C CYS A 39 13.01 -5.19 7.58
N CYS A 40 13.51 -4.09 8.13
CA CYS A 40 14.88 -3.99 8.60
C CYS A 40 14.98 -2.92 9.68
N SER A 41 15.82 -3.14 10.69
CA SER A 41 16.00 -2.17 11.78
C SER A 41 17.23 -1.29 11.60
N SER A 42 18.24 -1.78 10.88
CA SER A 42 19.50 -1.04 10.70
C SER A 42 20.05 -1.24 9.29
N PRO A 43 19.81 -0.29 8.36
CA PRO A 43 19.02 0.93 8.56
C PRO A 43 17.53 0.63 8.69
N PRO A 44 16.76 1.53 9.32
CA PRO A 44 15.31 1.34 9.39
C PRO A 44 14.68 1.36 8.01
N CYS A 45 14.02 0.25 7.66
CA CYS A 45 13.39 0.11 6.35
C CYS A 45 11.98 -0.45 6.50
N ILE A 46 11.11 -0.03 5.61
CA ILE A 46 9.78 -0.61 5.46
C ILE A 46 9.64 -1.20 4.06
N CYS A 47 8.81 -2.21 3.95
CA CYS A 47 8.46 -2.81 2.68
C CYS A 47 6.96 -2.69 2.46
N VAL A 48 6.58 -2.57 1.20
CA VAL A 48 5.17 -2.56 0.79
C VAL A 48 5.04 -3.52 -0.37
N SER A 49 4.14 -4.48 -0.25
CA SER A 49 3.85 -5.41 -1.33
C SER A 49 2.88 -4.76 -2.32
N MET A 50 3.30 -4.64 -3.57
CA MET A 50 2.49 -4.02 -4.62
C MET A 50 2.45 -4.91 -5.85
N ARG A 51 1.27 -4.96 -6.48
CA ARG A 51 1.12 -5.63 -7.76
C ARG A 51 1.69 -4.75 -8.86
N LYS A 52 2.39 -5.36 -9.82
CA LYS A 52 2.96 -4.65 -10.96
C LYS A 52 1.91 -3.93 -11.80
N ALA A 53 0.68 -4.40 -11.78
CA ALA A 53 -0.42 -3.82 -12.54
C ALA A 53 -0.94 -2.51 -11.96
N THR A 54 -0.53 -2.14 -10.73
CA THR A 54 -1.04 -0.90 -10.11
C THR A 54 -0.38 0.33 -10.72
N TYR A 55 -1.15 1.39 -10.81
CA TYR A 55 -0.69 2.69 -11.27
C TYR A 55 0.44 3.23 -10.37
N THR A 56 0.27 3.07 -9.07
CA THR A 56 1.26 3.52 -8.08
C THR A 56 2.59 2.79 -8.24
N HIS A 57 2.57 1.49 -8.56
CA HIS A 57 3.79 0.73 -8.81
C HIS A 57 4.60 1.35 -9.95
N GLY A 58 3.95 1.71 -11.05
CA GLY A 58 4.61 2.37 -12.17
C GLY A 58 5.24 3.71 -11.76
N ASN A 59 4.54 4.50 -10.97
CA ASN A 59 5.07 5.76 -10.46
C ASN A 59 6.31 5.55 -9.60
N MET A 60 6.27 4.57 -8.70
CA MET A 60 7.40 4.27 -7.82
C MET A 60 8.62 3.81 -8.62
N MET A 61 8.42 2.99 -9.63
CA MET A 61 9.53 2.49 -10.45
C MET A 61 10.17 3.60 -11.29
N ARG A 62 9.37 4.55 -11.77
CA ARG A 62 9.91 5.68 -12.53
C ARG A 62 10.64 6.69 -11.66
N ARG A 63 10.05 7.06 -10.53
CA ARG A 63 10.58 8.13 -9.67
C ARG A 63 11.47 7.64 -8.54
N ARG A 64 11.38 6.36 -8.19
CA ARG A 64 12.16 5.71 -7.12
C ARG A 64 11.99 6.41 -5.77
N GLU A 65 10.80 6.94 -5.53
CA GLU A 65 10.46 7.59 -4.27
C GLU A 65 8.97 7.48 -4.00
N PHE A 66 8.62 7.47 -2.74
CA PHE A 66 7.23 7.47 -2.30
C PHE A 66 7.16 7.93 -0.85
N THR A 67 5.96 8.33 -0.44
CA THR A 67 5.70 8.68 0.96
C THR A 67 4.77 7.66 1.57
N VAL A 68 4.86 7.50 2.88
CA VAL A 68 3.99 6.62 3.65
C VAL A 68 3.35 7.42 4.77
N SER A 69 2.04 7.38 4.84
CA SER A 69 1.26 8.01 5.91
C SER A 69 0.38 6.98 6.56
N ILE A 70 0.22 7.08 7.87
CA ILE A 70 -0.68 6.21 8.63
C ILE A 70 -1.95 7.01 8.92
N PRO A 71 -3.09 6.65 8.30
CA PRO A 71 -4.33 7.39 8.55
C PRO A 71 -4.85 7.09 9.96
N SER A 72 -5.39 8.12 10.63
CA SER A 72 -6.08 7.94 11.88
C SER A 72 -7.51 7.46 11.63
N ASP A 73 -8.20 7.05 12.69
CA ASP A 73 -9.60 6.63 12.62
C ASP A 73 -10.53 7.73 12.06
N ARG A 74 -10.12 8.99 12.19
CA ARG A 74 -10.82 10.14 11.64
C ARG A 74 -10.96 10.08 10.10
N TYR A 75 -10.06 9.37 9.41
CA TYR A 75 -9.98 9.34 7.97
C TYR A 75 -10.32 7.97 7.37
N VAL A 76 -11.07 7.15 8.09
CA VAL A 76 -11.43 5.80 7.62
C VAL A 76 -12.19 5.85 6.29
N ALA A 77 -13.15 6.76 6.16
CA ALA A 77 -13.95 6.88 4.94
C ALA A 77 -13.08 7.30 3.75
N GLU A 78 -12.15 8.22 3.96
CA GLU A 78 -11.25 8.70 2.91
C GLU A 78 -10.28 7.61 2.46
N ALA A 79 -9.72 6.85 3.40
CA ALA A 79 -8.81 5.76 3.09
C ALA A 79 -9.51 4.66 2.29
N ASP A 80 -10.74 4.33 2.67
CA ASP A 80 -11.55 3.35 1.96
C ASP A 80 -11.90 3.82 0.55
N TYR A 81 -12.25 5.09 0.38
CA TYR A 81 -12.55 5.69 -0.91
C TYR A 81 -11.34 5.62 -1.85
N ILE A 82 -10.14 5.90 -1.35
CA ILE A 82 -8.90 5.83 -2.13
C ILE A 82 -8.68 4.39 -2.62
N GLU A 83 -8.87 3.40 -1.77
CA GLU A 83 -8.70 2.00 -2.14
C GLU A 83 -9.65 1.60 -3.28
N VAL A 84 -10.90 1.99 -3.18
CA VAL A 84 -11.91 1.69 -4.20
C VAL A 84 -11.52 2.34 -5.53
N ARG A 85 -11.12 3.60 -5.53
CA ARG A 85 -10.71 4.29 -6.75
C ARG A 85 -9.51 3.64 -7.42
N VAL A 86 -8.51 3.27 -6.66
CA VAL A 86 -7.32 2.59 -7.20
C VAL A 86 -7.71 1.26 -7.83
N ARG A 87 -8.57 0.51 -7.17
CA ARG A 87 -9.04 -0.78 -7.67
C ARG A 87 -9.72 -0.66 -9.04
N TYR A 88 -10.62 0.29 -9.19
CA TYR A 88 -11.29 0.51 -10.46
C TYR A 88 -10.37 1.07 -11.54
N ARG A 89 -9.39 1.84 -11.15
CA ARG A 89 -8.46 2.48 -12.09
C ARG A 89 -7.48 1.48 -12.70
N THR A 90 -7.16 0.42 -11.98
CA THR A 90 -6.14 -0.55 -12.39
C THR A 90 -6.72 -1.82 -13.03
N GLN A 91 -8.01 -1.93 -13.05
CA GLN A 91 -8.70 -3.00 -13.77
C GLN A 91 -9.04 -2.53 -15.18
#